data_56139066942925d18ee3bdad8e5d5882
#
_entry.id   56139066942925d18ee3bdad8e5d5882
#
_cell.length_a   1.000
_cell.length_b   1.000
_cell.length_c   1.000
_cell.angle_alpha   90.00
_cell.angle_beta   90.00
_cell.angle_gamma   90.00
#
_symmetry.space_group_name_H-M   'P 1'
#
loop_
_entity.id
_entity.type
_entity.pdbx_description
1 polymer ?
#
loop_
_entity_poly.entity_id
_entity_poly.type
_entity_poly.pdbx_seq_one_letter_code
_entity_poly.pdbx_strand_id
1 'polypeptide(L)'
;MATPLTHALAAMAAYAGLAVTLGQPAVAPGLLAAGILAMVVDFNERDDHRYHSPLGHSVMFLAIAFGASWALFPATGGDPAVAPQAPLAVLTGLGTHLAIDVFSVGGVYTWPSRNPEGPRWRPVRYRLRFGDHDPLYNLCAVAPSTVVLVAALAF
;
A
#
# COMPACT_ATOMS: atom_id res chain seq x y z
N MET A 1 -5.18 -4.05 13.07
CA MET A 1 -4.50 -3.46 11.88
C MET A 1 -3.02 -3.77 11.95
N ALA A 2 -2.36 -3.87 10.81
CA ALA A 2 -0.91 -3.84 10.77
C ALA A 2 -0.42 -2.48 11.29
N THR A 3 0.80 -2.42 11.82
CA THR A 3 1.36 -1.14 12.22
C THR A 3 1.73 -0.33 10.96
N PRO A 4 1.74 1.03 11.02
CA PRO A 4 2.19 1.85 9.89
C PRO A 4 3.57 1.44 9.37
N LEU A 5 4.47 1.03 10.24
CA LEU A 5 5.78 0.52 9.85
C LEU A 5 5.68 -0.79 9.04
N THR A 6 4.77 -1.68 9.41
CA THR A 6 4.52 -2.93 8.67
C THR A 6 4.04 -2.63 7.26
N HIS A 7 3.10 -1.70 7.10
CA HIS A 7 2.63 -1.24 5.79
C HIS A 7 3.76 -0.63 4.96
N ALA A 8 4.57 0.24 5.58
CA ALA A 8 5.70 0.87 4.90
C ALA A 8 6.72 -0.16 4.39
N LEU A 9 7.15 -1.09 5.23
CA LEU A 9 8.13 -2.13 4.85
C LEU A 9 7.58 -3.04 3.76
N ALA A 10 6.33 -3.46 3.86
CA ALA A 10 5.69 -4.29 2.84
C ALA A 10 5.57 -3.56 1.50
N ALA A 11 5.22 -2.27 1.51
CA ALA A 11 5.13 -1.45 0.31
C ALA A 11 6.49 -1.22 -0.36
N MET A 12 7.54 -0.95 0.43
CA MET A 12 8.91 -0.81 -0.09
C MET A 12 9.40 -2.12 -0.72
N ALA A 13 9.13 -3.27 -0.09
CA ALA A 13 9.48 -4.57 -0.64
C ALA A 13 8.70 -4.88 -1.93
N ALA A 14 7.41 -4.58 -1.97
CA ALA A 14 6.59 -4.75 -3.16
C ALA A 14 7.09 -3.85 -4.31
N TYR A 15 7.46 -2.60 -4.01
CA TYR A 15 8.05 -1.70 -5.00
C TYR A 15 9.36 -2.28 -5.56
N ALA A 16 10.29 -2.69 -4.69
CA ALA A 16 11.57 -3.24 -5.10
C ALA A 16 11.40 -4.49 -5.97
N GLY A 17 10.58 -5.43 -5.53
CA GLY A 17 10.30 -6.66 -6.25
C GLY A 17 9.64 -6.41 -7.61
N LEU A 18 8.68 -5.50 -7.69
CA LEU A 18 8.00 -5.17 -8.92
C LEU A 18 8.92 -4.42 -9.89
N ALA A 19 9.73 -3.47 -9.40
CA ALA A 19 10.71 -2.76 -10.21
C ALA A 19 11.69 -3.74 -10.86
N VAL A 20 12.28 -4.64 -10.08
CA VAL A 20 13.19 -5.68 -10.61
C VAL A 20 12.50 -6.57 -11.63
N THR A 21 11.27 -7.01 -11.37
CA THR A 21 10.50 -7.85 -12.30
C THR A 21 10.24 -7.17 -13.63
N LEU A 22 10.05 -5.85 -13.62
CA LEU A 22 9.83 -5.03 -14.82
C LEU A 22 11.13 -4.56 -15.48
N GLY A 23 12.30 -4.99 -15.00
CA GLY A 23 13.60 -4.56 -15.49
C GLY A 23 13.89 -3.07 -15.21
N GLN A 24 13.24 -2.49 -14.20
CA GLN A 24 13.44 -1.12 -13.77
C GLN A 24 14.36 -1.06 -12.55
N PRO A 25 15.19 -0.02 -12.42
CA PRO A 25 15.99 0.15 -11.22
C PRO A 25 15.09 0.43 -10.00
N ALA A 26 15.33 -0.26 -8.90
CA ALA A 26 14.71 0.06 -7.61
C ALA A 26 15.41 1.28 -7.00
N VAL A 27 14.90 2.47 -7.28
CA VAL A 27 15.53 3.72 -6.83
C VAL A 27 15.05 4.14 -5.45
N ALA A 28 15.96 4.69 -4.63
CA ALA A 28 15.65 5.12 -3.27
C ALA A 28 14.44 6.08 -3.16
N PRO A 29 14.27 7.09 -4.03
CA PRO A 29 13.07 7.92 -3.98
C PRO A 29 11.77 7.16 -4.18
N GLY A 30 11.74 6.17 -5.06
CA GLY A 30 10.56 5.32 -5.29
C GLY A 30 10.24 4.43 -4.09
N LEU A 31 11.26 3.84 -3.47
CA LEU A 31 11.13 3.07 -2.22
C LEU A 31 10.52 3.91 -1.11
N LEU A 32 11.10 5.09 -0.86
CA LEU A 32 10.61 6.00 0.17
C LEU A 32 9.19 6.47 -0.11
N ALA A 33 8.89 6.82 -1.37
CA ALA A 33 7.55 7.23 -1.77
C ALA A 33 6.51 6.12 -1.53
N ALA A 34 6.83 4.87 -1.89
CA ALA A 34 5.95 3.73 -1.64
C ALA A 34 5.70 3.53 -0.14
N GLY A 35 6.75 3.59 0.68
CA GLY A 35 6.63 3.48 2.13
C GLY A 35 5.79 4.61 2.75
N ILE A 36 6.04 5.86 2.36
CA ILE A 36 5.29 7.03 2.84
C ILE A 36 3.82 6.94 2.42
N LEU A 37 3.54 6.60 1.16
CA LEU A 37 2.17 6.46 0.67
C LEU A 37 1.39 5.39 1.43
N ALA A 38 2.04 4.29 1.77
CA ALA A 38 1.42 3.25 2.60
C ALA A 38 1.09 3.72 4.02
N MET A 39 1.86 4.66 4.57
CA MET A 39 1.62 5.20 5.91
C MET A 39 0.56 6.32 5.91
N VAL A 40 0.55 7.17 4.89
CA VAL A 40 -0.30 8.37 4.84
C VAL A 40 -1.79 8.03 4.87
N VAL A 41 -2.16 6.87 4.38
CA VAL A 41 -3.55 6.39 4.41
C VAL A 41 -4.08 6.31 5.85
N ASP A 42 -3.26 5.83 6.78
CA ASP A 42 -3.61 5.66 8.20
C ASP A 42 -3.66 6.98 8.96
N PHE A 43 -2.92 8.01 8.54
CA PHE A 43 -2.90 9.30 9.24
C PHE A 43 -4.26 10.00 9.28
N ASN A 44 -5.18 9.62 8.42
CA ASN A 44 -6.51 10.21 8.36
C ASN A 44 -7.57 9.37 9.12
N GLU A 45 -7.13 8.37 9.86
CA GLU A 45 -8.00 7.59 10.71
C GLU A 45 -8.35 8.37 11.98
N ARG A 46 -9.64 8.41 12.32
CA ARG A 46 -10.11 8.92 13.60
C ARG A 46 -9.77 7.90 14.68
N ASP A 47 -9.63 8.38 15.91
CA ASP A 47 -9.28 7.58 17.11
C ASP A 47 -10.21 6.38 17.37
N ASP A 48 -11.34 6.28 16.70
CA ASP A 48 -12.19 5.10 16.71
C ASP A 48 -11.74 4.10 15.64
N HIS A 49 -10.70 3.34 15.96
CA HIS A 49 -10.08 2.30 15.11
C HIS A 49 -11.01 1.17 14.64
N ARG A 50 -12.32 1.29 14.87
CA ARG A 50 -13.30 0.30 14.40
C ARG A 50 -13.53 0.35 12.90
N TYR A 51 -13.23 1.48 12.27
CA TYR A 51 -13.53 1.70 10.86
C TYR A 51 -12.41 2.47 10.17
N HIS A 52 -11.86 1.87 9.12
CA HIS A 52 -10.97 2.59 8.21
C HIS A 52 -11.68 3.77 7.56
N SER A 53 -10.95 4.83 7.28
CA SER A 53 -11.47 5.94 6.48
C SER A 53 -11.84 5.45 5.06
N PRO A 54 -13.12 5.52 4.65
CA PRO A 54 -13.51 5.01 3.32
C PRO A 54 -12.84 5.74 2.17
N LEU A 55 -12.32 6.94 2.39
CA LEU A 55 -11.66 7.72 1.35
C LEU A 55 -10.30 7.09 1.00
N GLY A 56 -9.42 6.91 1.97
CA GLY A 56 -8.08 6.35 1.76
C GLY A 56 -8.07 4.84 1.52
N HIS A 57 -8.98 4.10 2.15
CA HIS A 57 -9.05 2.65 2.10
C HIS A 57 -10.03 2.13 1.03
N SER A 58 -10.08 2.78 -0.14
CA SER A 58 -10.92 2.32 -1.24
C SER A 58 -10.12 1.96 -2.48
N VAL A 59 -10.58 0.92 -3.19
CA VAL A 59 -10.00 0.50 -4.48
C VAL A 59 -10.10 1.62 -5.51
N MET A 60 -11.18 2.40 -5.47
CA MET A 60 -11.35 3.53 -6.39
C MET A 60 -10.33 4.65 -6.10
N PHE A 61 -10.01 4.92 -4.83
CA PHE A 61 -8.97 5.89 -4.49
C PHE A 61 -7.60 5.45 -5.06
N LEU A 62 -7.24 4.17 -4.91
CA LEU A 62 -6.05 3.60 -5.54
C LEU A 62 -6.07 3.80 -7.07
N ALA A 63 -7.18 3.48 -7.73
CA ALA A 63 -7.29 3.62 -9.18
C ALA A 63 -7.14 5.09 -9.65
N ILE A 64 -7.75 6.03 -8.92
CA ILE A 64 -7.62 7.47 -9.22
C ILE A 64 -6.19 7.94 -8.99
N ALA A 65 -5.56 7.60 -7.86
CA ALA A 65 -4.19 8.00 -7.54
C ALA A 65 -3.20 7.42 -8.54
N PHE A 66 -3.39 6.16 -8.93
CA PHE A 66 -2.57 5.51 -9.96
C PHE A 66 -2.72 6.21 -11.33
N GLY A 67 -3.95 6.45 -11.76
CA GLY A 67 -4.21 7.18 -13.00
C GLY A 67 -3.64 8.60 -13.00
N ALA A 68 -3.79 9.32 -11.88
CA ALA A 68 -3.21 10.66 -11.72
C ALA A 68 -1.68 10.65 -11.77
N SER A 69 -1.03 9.64 -11.20
CA SER A 69 0.44 9.51 -11.25
C SER A 69 0.96 9.31 -12.68
N TRP A 70 0.21 8.62 -13.54
CA TRP A 70 0.52 8.54 -14.96
C TRP A 70 0.28 9.86 -15.71
N ALA A 71 -0.74 10.61 -15.34
CA ALA A 71 -1.02 11.92 -15.93
C ALA A 71 0.07 12.97 -15.62
N LEU A 72 0.78 12.79 -14.52
CA LEU A 72 1.93 13.63 -14.15
C LEU A 72 3.22 13.27 -14.90
N PHE A 73 3.24 12.16 -15.62
CA PHE A 73 4.41 11.70 -16.37
C PHE A 73 5.00 12.73 -17.35
N PRO A 74 4.21 13.45 -18.15
CA PRO A 74 4.76 14.47 -19.04
C PRO A 74 5.51 15.59 -18.29
N ALA A 75 5.10 15.87 -17.04
CA ALA A 75 5.72 16.90 -16.22
C ALA A 75 7.13 16.53 -15.73
N THR A 76 7.50 15.23 -15.79
CA THR A 76 8.86 14.75 -15.45
C THR A 76 9.85 14.85 -16.60
N GLY A 77 9.48 15.50 -17.69
CA GLY A 77 10.31 15.59 -18.90
C GLY A 77 10.34 14.32 -19.76
N GLY A 78 9.52 13.34 -19.43
CA GLY A 78 9.38 12.11 -20.23
C GLY A 78 10.56 11.15 -20.15
N ASP A 79 11.45 11.30 -19.15
CA ASP A 79 12.56 10.35 -18.97
C ASP A 79 12.02 8.94 -18.67
N PRO A 80 12.25 7.96 -19.56
CA PRO A 80 11.73 6.61 -19.40
C PRO A 80 12.29 5.88 -18.18
N ALA A 81 13.40 6.31 -17.61
CA ALA A 81 13.95 5.75 -16.38
C ALA A 81 13.23 6.27 -15.13
N VAL A 82 12.68 7.49 -15.19
CA VAL A 82 11.99 8.13 -14.08
C VAL A 82 10.48 7.96 -14.17
N ALA A 83 9.96 7.90 -15.36
CA ALA A 83 8.56 7.85 -15.69
C ALA A 83 7.73 6.82 -14.92
N PRO A 84 8.12 5.53 -14.86
CA PRO A 84 7.33 4.51 -14.19
C PRO A 84 7.45 4.55 -12.67
N GLN A 85 8.37 5.32 -12.11
CA GLN A 85 8.67 5.29 -10.68
C GLN A 85 7.51 5.79 -9.82
N ALA A 86 6.86 6.88 -10.22
CA ALA A 86 5.72 7.42 -9.49
C ALA A 86 4.50 6.48 -9.54
N PRO A 87 4.04 5.99 -10.71
CA PRO A 87 3.00 4.97 -10.77
C PRO A 87 3.33 3.69 -9.99
N LEU A 88 4.57 3.21 -10.07
CA LEU A 88 5.00 2.04 -9.30
C LEU A 88 4.92 2.29 -7.80
N ALA A 89 5.37 3.46 -7.32
CA ALA A 89 5.30 3.81 -5.90
C ALA A 89 3.84 3.94 -5.43
N VAL A 90 2.95 4.53 -6.24
CA VAL A 90 1.52 4.62 -5.92
C VAL A 90 0.88 3.23 -5.87
N LEU A 91 1.11 2.42 -6.90
CA LEU A 91 0.55 1.07 -6.97
C LEU A 91 1.00 0.20 -5.80
N THR A 92 2.29 0.21 -5.50
CA THR A 92 2.85 -0.61 -4.43
C THR A 92 2.56 -0.04 -3.04
N GLY A 93 2.61 1.27 -2.85
CA GLY A 93 2.30 1.93 -1.59
C GLY A 93 0.85 1.70 -1.18
N LEU A 94 -0.08 2.24 -1.96
CA LEU A 94 -1.51 2.13 -1.67
C LEU A 94 -2.04 0.71 -1.89
N GLY A 95 -1.58 0.02 -2.93
CA GLY A 95 -2.05 -1.33 -3.24
C GLY A 95 -1.67 -2.34 -2.18
N THR A 96 -0.44 -2.31 -1.67
CA THR A 96 0.02 -3.20 -0.60
C THR A 96 -0.69 -2.88 0.72
N HIS A 97 -0.90 -1.59 1.03
CA HIS A 97 -1.67 -1.18 2.18
C HIS A 97 -3.08 -1.79 2.15
N LEU A 98 -3.82 -1.57 1.06
CA LEU A 98 -5.16 -2.13 0.88
C LEU A 98 -5.16 -3.67 0.90
N ALA A 99 -4.15 -4.32 0.31
CA ALA A 99 -4.04 -5.77 0.29
C ALA A 99 -3.85 -6.35 1.69
N ILE A 100 -3.10 -5.68 2.56
CA ILE A 100 -2.96 -6.08 3.96
C ILE A 100 -4.28 -5.85 4.71
N ASP A 101 -4.92 -4.71 4.51
CA ASP A 101 -6.14 -4.35 5.25
C ASP A 101 -7.38 -5.13 4.84
N VAL A 102 -7.37 -5.74 3.65
CA VAL A 102 -8.39 -6.73 3.29
C VAL A 102 -8.53 -7.81 4.36
N PHE A 103 -7.44 -8.21 5.01
CA PHE A 103 -7.43 -9.23 6.06
C PHE A 103 -7.67 -8.66 7.46
N SER A 104 -7.76 -7.35 7.62
CA SER A 104 -8.06 -6.70 8.88
C SER A 104 -9.56 -6.70 9.20
N VAL A 105 -9.89 -6.37 10.44
CA VAL A 105 -11.30 -6.23 10.88
C VAL A 105 -12.00 -5.10 10.12
N GLY A 106 -11.29 -4.06 9.74
CA GLY A 106 -11.82 -2.90 8.99
C GLY A 106 -12.26 -3.25 7.58
N GLY A 107 -11.49 -4.11 6.90
CA GLY A 107 -11.68 -4.42 5.48
C GLY A 107 -11.41 -3.22 4.57
N VAL A 108 -11.70 -3.37 3.28
CA VAL A 108 -11.45 -2.36 2.25
C VAL A 108 -12.75 -1.98 1.56
N TYR A 109 -12.90 -0.70 1.23
CA TYR A 109 -14.07 -0.19 0.51
C TYR A 109 -13.85 -0.30 -1.00
N THR A 110 -14.92 -0.56 -1.74
CA THR A 110 -14.86 -0.50 -3.20
C THR A 110 -14.83 0.95 -3.68
N TRP A 111 -15.61 1.81 -3.02
CA TRP A 111 -15.83 3.20 -3.41
C TRP A 111 -15.53 4.15 -2.25
N PRO A 112 -14.89 5.30 -2.49
CA PRO A 112 -14.69 6.31 -1.46
C PRO A 112 -16.07 6.86 -1.05
N SER A 113 -16.44 6.62 0.19
CA SER A 113 -17.70 7.07 0.78
C SER A 113 -17.40 7.85 2.05
N ARG A 114 -18.29 8.78 2.40
CA ARG A 114 -18.26 9.41 3.73
C ARG A 114 -18.96 8.56 4.79
N ASN A 115 -19.63 7.49 4.36
CA ASN A 115 -20.33 6.60 5.28
C ASN A 115 -19.41 5.43 5.69
N PRO A 116 -18.90 5.40 6.92
CA PRO A 116 -18.05 4.32 7.41
C PRO A 116 -18.81 2.98 7.54
N GLU A 117 -20.14 3.00 7.52
CA GLU A 117 -20.98 1.79 7.53
C GLU A 117 -21.34 1.31 6.12
N GLY A 118 -20.83 1.98 5.10
CA GLY A 118 -21.07 1.66 3.70
C GLY A 118 -20.58 0.27 3.29
N PRO A 119 -20.94 -0.21 2.09
CA PRO A 119 -20.57 -1.55 1.63
C PRO A 119 -19.05 -1.68 1.54
N ARG A 120 -18.51 -2.65 2.26
CA ARG A 120 -17.09 -2.98 2.33
C ARG A 120 -16.86 -4.32 1.68
N TRP A 121 -15.79 -4.41 0.92
CA TRP A 121 -15.30 -5.68 0.48
C TRP A 121 -14.55 -6.36 1.63
N ARG A 122 -15.13 -7.41 2.14
CA ARG A 122 -14.55 -8.30 3.12
C ARG A 122 -14.48 -9.67 2.48
N PRO A 123 -13.42 -9.96 1.69
CA PRO A 123 -13.32 -11.24 0.98
C PRO A 123 -13.25 -12.41 1.94
N VAL A 124 -13.02 -12.09 3.19
CA VAL A 124 -12.78 -13.11 4.18
C VAL A 124 -13.93 -13.16 5.18
N ARG A 125 -14.81 -14.11 4.98
CA ARG A 125 -15.48 -14.80 6.08
C ARG A 125 -14.43 -15.56 6.94
N TYR A 126 -13.13 -15.26 6.81
CA TYR A 126 -12.10 -15.90 7.59
C TYR A 126 -12.14 -15.39 9.00
N ARG A 127 -12.30 -16.31 9.92
CA ARG A 127 -12.24 -16.12 11.37
C ARG A 127 -10.84 -15.72 11.87
N LEU A 128 -9.87 -15.50 11.00
CA LEU A 128 -8.58 -14.89 11.33
C LEU A 128 -8.77 -13.38 11.41
N ARG A 129 -9.50 -12.96 12.43
CA ARG A 129 -9.56 -11.56 12.83
C ARG A 129 -8.26 -11.26 13.56
N PHE A 130 -7.27 -10.89 12.81
CA PHE A 130 -6.07 -10.32 13.42
C PHE A 130 -6.47 -9.00 14.07
N GLY A 131 -6.37 -8.95 15.39
CA GLY A 131 -6.62 -7.73 16.16
C GLY A 131 -5.58 -6.67 15.81
N ASP A 132 -5.88 -5.43 16.17
CA ASP A 132 -4.93 -4.34 16.06
C ASP A 132 -3.67 -4.72 16.85
N HIS A 133 -2.50 -4.52 16.22
CA HIS A 133 -1.19 -4.84 16.80
C HIS A 133 -0.92 -6.34 17.08
N ASP A 134 -1.61 -7.27 16.42
CA ASP A 134 -1.28 -8.68 16.54
C ASP A 134 0.18 -8.92 16.10
N PRO A 135 1.07 -9.36 17.03
CA PRO A 135 2.48 -9.50 16.72
C PRO A 135 2.75 -10.56 15.66
N LEU A 136 1.93 -11.62 15.60
CA LEU A 136 2.09 -12.68 14.60
C LEU A 136 1.72 -12.17 13.21
N TYR A 137 0.65 -11.37 13.10
CA TYR A 137 0.23 -10.76 11.85
C TYR A 137 1.31 -9.81 11.29
N ASN A 138 1.84 -8.95 12.15
CA ASN A 138 2.91 -8.04 11.76
C ASN A 138 4.18 -8.82 11.36
N LEU A 139 4.54 -9.88 12.08
CA LEU A 139 5.68 -10.71 11.74
C LEU A 139 5.52 -11.41 10.39
N CYS A 140 4.33 -11.96 10.11
CA CYS A 140 4.03 -12.60 8.83
C CYS A 140 4.09 -11.64 7.63
N ALA A 141 3.83 -10.35 7.84
CA ALA A 141 3.97 -9.35 6.79
C ALA A 141 5.42 -8.81 6.68
N VAL A 142 6.09 -8.56 7.80
CA VAL A 142 7.44 -7.98 7.83
C VAL A 142 8.52 -8.95 7.38
N ALA A 143 8.47 -10.21 7.82
CA ALA A 143 9.55 -11.16 7.52
C ALA A 143 9.76 -11.40 6.01
N PRO A 144 8.73 -11.77 5.22
CA PRO A 144 8.90 -11.93 3.77
C PRO A 144 9.23 -10.60 3.08
N SER A 145 8.69 -9.48 3.54
CA SER A 145 8.98 -8.16 2.98
C SER A 145 10.45 -7.80 3.14
N THR A 146 11.03 -8.08 4.29
CA THR A 146 12.46 -7.83 4.55
C THR A 146 13.33 -8.68 3.63
N VAL A 147 13.00 -9.96 3.44
CA VAL A 147 13.74 -10.85 2.52
C VAL A 147 13.71 -10.32 1.09
N VAL A 148 12.53 -9.94 0.59
CA VAL A 148 12.40 -9.38 -0.76
C VAL A 148 13.18 -8.08 -0.91
N LEU A 149 13.09 -7.18 0.08
CA LEU A 149 13.80 -5.91 0.05
C LEU A 149 15.34 -6.12 0.04
N VAL A 150 15.85 -6.98 0.90
CA VAL A 150 17.28 -7.28 0.95
C VAL A 150 17.76 -7.92 -0.36
N ALA A 151 16.99 -8.88 -0.90
CA ALA A 151 17.33 -9.48 -2.18
C ALA A 151 17.33 -8.44 -3.31
N ALA A 152 16.34 -7.57 -3.41
CA ALA A 152 16.25 -6.56 -4.46
C ALA A 152 17.32 -5.45 -4.37
N LEU A 153 17.90 -5.24 -3.18
CA LEU A 153 18.99 -4.27 -3.00
C LEU A 153 20.38 -4.90 -3.17
N ALA A 154 20.49 -6.23 -3.20
CA ALA A 154 21.74 -6.97 -3.36
C ALA A 154 22.11 -7.23 -4.83
N PHE A 155 21.18 -7.03 -5.75
CA PHE A 155 21.32 -7.19 -7.21
C PHE A 155 21.06 -5.90 -7.95
#